data_d0999176ff83c6ef2a89d92e9d0a2785
#
_entry.id   d0999176ff83c6ef2a89d92e9d0a2785
#
_cell.length_a   1.000
_cell.length_b   1.000
_cell.length_c   1.000
_cell.angle_alpha   90.00
_cell.angle_beta   90.00
_cell.angle_gamma   90.00
#
_symmetry.space_group_name_H-M   'P 1'
#
loop_
_entity.id
_entity.type
_entity.pdbx_description
1 polymer ?
#
loop_
_entity_poly.entity_id
_entity_poly.type
_entity_poly.pdbx_seq_one_letter_code
_entity_poly.pdbx_strand_id
1 'polypeptide(L)' 'MTQIKIFINANHEANAHEKLEKQVNDFLKENEGKIIVKDIKYSVTEGNFSNPIWKNWTVMVIYDVK' A
#
# COMPACT_ATOMS: atom_id res chain seq x y z
N MET A 1 -0.97 -16.46 -12.92
CA MET A 1 -2.10 -16.23 -11.99
C MET A 1 -1.97 -14.84 -11.39
N THR A 2 -3.04 -14.08 -11.46
CA THR A 2 -3.05 -12.72 -10.91
C THR A 2 -3.26 -12.75 -9.41
N GLN A 3 -2.43 -12.01 -8.70
CA GLN A 3 -2.50 -11.92 -7.25
C GLN A 3 -2.54 -10.46 -6.83
N ILE A 4 -2.92 -10.24 -5.60
CA ILE A 4 -2.91 -8.91 -5.00
C ILE A 4 -2.13 -8.93 -3.70
N LYS A 5 -1.46 -7.81 -3.43
CA LYS A 5 -0.81 -7.56 -2.15
C LYS A 5 -1.32 -6.24 -1.62
N ILE A 6 -1.85 -6.25 -0.41
CA ILE A 6 -2.43 -5.07 0.21
C ILE A 6 -1.52 -4.59 1.33
N PHE A 7 -1.21 -3.31 1.31
CA PHE A 7 -0.45 -2.64 2.36
C PHE A 7 -1.37 -1.63 3.02
N ILE A 8 -1.49 -1.69 4.31
CA ILE A 8 -2.34 -0.79 5.07
C ILE A 8 -1.50 -0.12 6.15
N ASN A 9 -1.63 1.18 6.26
CA ASN A 9 -1.06 1.92 7.37
C ASN A 9 -2.15 2.77 7.99
N ALA A 10 -2.69 2.30 9.09
CA ALA A 10 -3.73 2.97 9.84
C ALA A 10 -3.07 3.75 10.96
N ASN A 11 -2.51 4.90 10.63
CA ASN A 11 -1.71 5.61 11.59
C ASN A 11 -1.84 7.11 11.40
N HIS A 12 -1.78 7.82 12.48
CA HIS A 12 -1.81 9.28 12.49
C HIS A 12 -0.42 9.89 12.63
N GLU A 13 0.62 9.11 12.40
CA GLU A 13 1.97 9.64 12.37
C GLU A 13 2.17 10.54 11.16
N ALA A 14 2.98 11.57 11.35
CA ALA A 14 3.20 12.58 10.31
C ALA A 14 3.81 12.00 9.03
N ASN A 15 4.54 10.89 9.13
CA ASN A 15 5.22 10.28 8.00
C ASN A 15 4.64 8.91 7.62
N ALA A 16 3.36 8.71 7.90
CA ALA A 16 2.72 7.42 7.61
C ALA A 16 2.81 7.05 6.14
N HIS A 17 2.62 8.02 5.25
CA HIS A 17 2.67 7.76 3.81
C HIS A 17 4.09 7.37 3.36
N GLU A 18 5.11 7.95 3.96
CA GLU A 18 6.50 7.61 3.63
C GLU A 18 6.82 6.17 4.03
N LYS A 19 6.34 5.76 5.21
CA LYS A 19 6.50 4.39 5.66
C LYS A 19 5.81 3.41 4.73
N LEU A 20 4.62 3.76 4.28
CA LEU A 20 3.86 2.93 3.37
C LEU A 20 4.57 2.79 2.02
N GLU A 21 5.07 3.91 1.48
CA GLU A 21 5.85 3.89 0.24
C GLU A 21 7.06 2.97 0.36
N LYS A 22 7.75 3.05 1.49
CA LYS A 22 8.92 2.20 1.73
C LYS A 22 8.53 0.73 1.72
N GLN A 23 7.43 0.38 2.37
CA GLN A 23 6.95 -1.00 2.41
C GLN A 23 6.64 -1.51 1.00
N VAL A 24 5.96 -0.71 0.21
CA VAL A 24 5.61 -1.08 -1.16
C VAL A 24 6.87 -1.22 -2.01
N ASN A 25 7.78 -0.26 -1.92
CA ASN A 25 9.01 -0.29 -2.70
C ASN A 25 9.90 -1.46 -2.31
N ASP A 26 9.97 -1.80 -1.03
CA ASP A 26 10.72 -2.96 -0.56
C ASP A 26 10.13 -4.25 -1.13
N PHE A 27 8.81 -4.36 -1.15
CA PHE A 27 8.13 -5.50 -1.73
C PHE A 27 8.46 -5.65 -3.22
N LEU A 28 8.38 -4.55 -3.96
CA LEU A 28 8.67 -4.56 -5.40
C LEU A 28 10.12 -4.94 -5.66
N LYS A 29 11.03 -4.43 -4.85
CA LYS A 29 12.45 -4.73 -5.00
C LYS A 29 12.76 -6.18 -4.68
N GLU A 30 12.19 -6.71 -3.61
CA GLU A 30 12.40 -8.10 -3.20
C GLU A 30 11.86 -9.09 -4.22
N ASN A 31 10.84 -8.69 -4.98
CA ASN A 31 10.20 -9.54 -5.97
C ASN A 31 10.61 -9.18 -7.40
N GLU A 32 11.62 -8.36 -7.56
CA GLU A 32 12.12 -7.97 -8.88
C GLU A 32 12.53 -9.23 -9.66
N GLY A 33 12.04 -9.33 -10.88
CA GLY A 33 12.29 -10.49 -11.70
C GLY A 33 11.41 -11.70 -11.42
N LYS A 34 10.61 -11.64 -10.34
CA LYS A 34 9.72 -12.74 -9.94
C LYS A 34 8.26 -12.45 -10.27
N ILE A 35 7.90 -11.20 -10.40
CA ILE A 35 6.53 -10.80 -10.65
C ILE A 35 6.47 -9.77 -11.77
N ILE A 36 5.27 -9.66 -12.36
CA ILE A 36 4.95 -8.60 -13.31
C ILE A 36 3.86 -7.77 -12.69
N VAL A 37 4.14 -6.52 -12.39
CA VAL A 37 3.16 -5.61 -11.81
C VAL A 37 2.18 -5.17 -12.87
N LYS A 38 0.90 -5.42 -12.63
CA LYS A 38 -0.17 -5.05 -13.55
C LYS A 38 -0.72 -3.67 -13.24
N ASP A 39 -0.90 -3.37 -11.96
CA ASP A 39 -1.47 -2.11 -11.54
C ASP A 39 -1.15 -1.86 -10.07
N ILE A 40 -1.17 -0.61 -9.69
CA ILE A 40 -1.03 -0.22 -8.29
C ILE A 40 -2.14 0.78 -8.00
N LYS A 41 -2.95 0.47 -7.01
CA LYS A 41 -4.05 1.34 -6.59
C LYS A 41 -3.76 1.90 -5.22
N TYR A 42 -4.02 3.17 -5.07
CA TYR A 42 -3.76 3.90 -3.85
C TYR A 42 -5.06 4.53 -3.36
N SER A 43 -5.31 4.41 -2.07
CA SER A 43 -6.51 4.95 -1.47
C SER A 43 -6.20 5.53 -0.10
N VAL A 44 -6.84 6.64 0.21
CA VAL A 44 -6.79 7.24 1.53
C VAL A 44 -8.22 7.35 2.04
N THR A 45 -8.47 6.75 3.19
CA THR A 45 -9.77 6.85 3.84
C THR A 45 -9.59 7.66 5.10
N GLU A 46 -10.33 8.74 5.22
CA GLU A 46 -10.29 9.54 6.43
C GLU A 46 -11.05 8.83 7.53
N GLY A 47 -10.56 9.01 8.74
CA GLY A 47 -11.23 8.52 9.91
C GLY A 47 -12.58 9.15 10.04
N ASN A 48 -13.43 8.46 10.74
CA ASN A 48 -14.82 8.83 10.76
C ASN A 48 -15.10 9.91 11.81
N PHE A 49 -16.34 10.06 12.07
CA PHE A 49 -17.05 11.09 12.78
C PHE A 49 -16.42 11.63 14.04
N SER A 50 -15.82 10.78 14.84
CA SER A 50 -15.36 11.17 16.15
C SER A 50 -13.89 11.58 16.17
N ASN A 51 -13.16 11.32 15.08
CA ASN A 51 -11.76 11.65 15.04
C ASN A 51 -11.28 11.90 13.61
N PRO A 52 -11.42 13.13 13.13
CA PRO A 52 -11.11 13.47 11.74
C PRO A 52 -9.61 13.43 11.40
N ILE A 53 -8.73 13.28 12.37
CA ILE A 53 -7.31 13.19 12.09
C ILE A 53 -6.85 11.78 11.77
N TRP A 54 -7.74 10.80 11.91
CA TRP A 54 -7.41 9.42 11.57
C TRP A 54 -7.49 9.23 10.06
N LYS A 55 -6.41 8.73 9.48
CA LYS A 55 -6.38 8.40 8.07
C LYS A 55 -5.87 6.98 7.90
N ASN A 56 -6.54 6.23 7.03
CA ASN A 56 -6.10 4.90 6.63
C ASN A 56 -5.54 5.00 5.23
N TRP A 57 -4.27 4.70 5.10
CA TRP A 57 -3.56 4.71 3.82
C TRP A 57 -3.49 3.28 3.32
N THR A 58 -3.99 3.03 2.14
CA THR A 58 -4.03 1.69 1.57
C THR A 58 -3.43 1.69 0.18
N VAL A 59 -2.53 0.75 -0.06
CA VAL A 59 -1.98 0.52 -1.39
C VAL A 59 -2.24 -0.93 -1.75
N MET A 60 -2.78 -1.15 -2.95
CA MET A 60 -3.00 -2.47 -3.48
C MET A 60 -2.12 -2.65 -4.72
N VAL A 61 -1.25 -3.65 -4.68
CA VAL A 61 -0.42 -4.03 -5.83
C VAL A 61 -1.06 -5.24 -6.48
N ILE A 62 -1.38 -5.13 -7.76
CA ILE A 62 -1.96 -6.19 -8.55
C ILE A 62 -0.87 -6.71 -9.48
N TYR A 63 -0.57 -8.01 -9.39
CA TYR A 63 0.57 -8.56 -10.10
C TYR A 63 0.35 -10.00 -10.52
N ASP A 64 1.11 -10.43 -11.51
CA ASP A 64 1.21 -11.83 -11.90
C ASP A 64 2.54 -12.39 -11.45
N VAL A 65 2.55 -13.63 -11.04
CA VAL A 65 3.79 -14.35 -10.72
C VAL A 65 4.35 -14.92 -12.03
N LYS A 66 5.61 -14.69 -12.25
CA LYS A 66 6.31 -15.23 -13.43
C LYS A 66 6.50 -16.72 -13.34
#